data_474ceffa94c2a9f5f93ce131093e68c5
#
_entry.id   474ceffa94c2a9f5f93ce131093e68c5
#
_cell.length_a   1.000
_cell.length_b   1.000
_cell.length_c   1.000
_cell.angle_alpha   90.00
_cell.angle_beta   90.00
_cell.angle_gamma   90.00
#
_symmetry.space_group_name_H-M   'P 1'
#
loop_
_entity.id
_entity.type
_entity.pdbx_description
1 polymer ?
#
loop_
_entity_poly.entity_id
_entity_poly.type
_entity_poly.pdbx_seq_one_letter_code
_entity_poly.pdbx_strand_id
1 'polypeptide(L)'
;MQSYYEATVSRSSAYAPLAGRRSANVCIIGGGLAGLSSALGLAERGVADVVVLEAQQVGFGASGRNGGFVFGGYSLDCADLLKTLGPVRARELYALTTDAVDLMRERISRYRIDCDVTDAGVIL
;
A
#
# COMPACT_ATOMS: atom_id res chain seq x y z
N MET A 1 16.85 -14.86 2.48
CA MET A 1 17.65 -13.64 2.49
C MET A 1 16.80 -12.53 3.10
N GLN A 2 17.28 -11.86 4.14
CA GLN A 2 16.61 -10.75 4.79
C GLN A 2 16.66 -9.51 3.88
N SER A 3 15.54 -8.77 3.73
CA SER A 3 15.54 -7.52 2.96
C SER A 3 16.16 -6.39 3.80
N TYR A 4 16.52 -5.28 3.14
CA TYR A 4 16.99 -4.08 3.82
C TYR A 4 15.97 -3.60 4.87
N TYR A 5 14.71 -3.52 4.49
CA TYR A 5 13.63 -3.07 5.38
C TYR A 5 13.43 -4.01 6.58
N GLU A 6 13.55 -5.31 6.37
CA GLU A 6 13.47 -6.28 7.48
C GLU A 6 14.66 -6.17 8.43
N ALA A 7 15.82 -5.75 7.94
CA ALA A 7 17.01 -5.53 8.75
C ALA A 7 16.97 -4.22 9.56
N THR A 8 16.20 -3.23 9.08
CA THR A 8 16.17 -1.88 9.69
C THR A 8 14.90 -1.60 10.50
N VAL A 9 13.82 -2.37 10.28
CA VAL A 9 12.56 -2.17 11.01
C VAL A 9 12.60 -2.80 12.39
N SER A 10 12.20 -2.03 13.40
CA SER A 10 11.94 -2.55 14.75
C SER A 10 10.48 -2.97 14.85
N ARG A 11 10.22 -4.28 14.93
CA ARG A 11 8.86 -4.81 15.09
C ARG A 11 8.47 -4.84 16.56
N SER A 12 7.43 -4.13 16.93
CA SER A 12 6.97 -4.04 18.33
C SER A 12 6.16 -5.25 18.80
N SER A 13 5.58 -6.02 17.89
CA SER A 13 4.75 -7.19 18.22
C SER A 13 4.64 -8.18 17.08
N ALA A 14 4.64 -9.47 17.41
CA ALA A 14 4.16 -10.53 16.54
C ALA A 14 2.67 -10.74 16.81
N TYR A 15 1.85 -10.76 15.78
CA TYR A 15 0.45 -11.14 15.92
C TYR A 15 0.36 -12.65 16.12
N ALA A 16 -0.48 -13.08 17.06
CA ALA A 16 -0.72 -14.49 17.29
C ALA A 16 -1.41 -15.13 16.06
N PRO A 17 -1.07 -16.38 15.71
CA PRO A 17 -1.80 -17.12 14.69
C PRO A 17 -3.29 -17.22 15.01
N LEU A 18 -4.14 -17.18 13.99
CA LEU A 18 -5.56 -17.41 14.16
C LEU A 18 -5.80 -18.83 14.69
N ALA A 19 -6.45 -18.94 15.84
CA ALA A 19 -6.87 -20.20 16.41
C ALA A 19 -8.41 -20.33 16.34
N GLY A 20 -8.90 -21.48 15.87
CA GLY A 20 -10.32 -21.77 15.79
C GLY A 20 -11.05 -21.01 14.69
N ARG A 21 -12.34 -20.74 14.91
CA ARG A 21 -13.22 -20.05 13.97
C ARG A 21 -13.49 -18.62 14.47
N ARG A 22 -13.44 -17.67 13.55
CA ARG A 22 -13.82 -16.28 13.78
C ARG A 22 -14.76 -15.81 12.68
N SER A 23 -15.79 -15.07 13.05
CA SER A 23 -16.60 -14.31 12.11
C SER A 23 -16.07 -12.89 12.02
N ALA A 24 -16.16 -12.28 10.85
CA ALA A 24 -15.84 -10.89 10.60
C ALA A 24 -16.74 -10.36 9.48
N ASN A 25 -16.97 -9.05 9.44
CA ASN A 25 -17.71 -8.42 8.35
C ASN A 25 -16.90 -8.47 7.05
N VAL A 26 -15.59 -8.29 7.14
CA VAL A 26 -14.67 -8.35 6.00
C VAL A 26 -13.42 -9.13 6.41
N CYS A 27 -13.04 -10.08 5.58
CA CYS A 27 -11.78 -10.81 5.71
C CYS A 27 -10.89 -10.50 4.50
N ILE A 28 -9.71 -9.98 4.75
CA ILE A 28 -8.70 -9.65 3.75
C ILE A 28 -7.57 -10.67 3.87
N ILE A 29 -7.21 -11.30 2.76
CA ILE A 29 -6.12 -12.27 2.70
C ILE A 29 -4.87 -11.60 2.14
N GLY A 30 -3.82 -11.57 2.95
CA GLY A 30 -2.53 -10.96 2.65
C GLY A 30 -2.31 -9.61 3.35
N GLY A 31 -1.24 -9.52 4.12
CA GLY A 31 -0.78 -8.33 4.84
C GLY A 31 0.24 -7.51 4.08
N GLY A 32 0.16 -7.48 2.75
CA GLY A 32 0.97 -6.60 1.90
C GLY A 32 0.33 -5.22 1.71
N LEU A 33 0.90 -4.39 0.84
CA LEU A 33 0.45 -3.02 0.57
C LEU A 33 -1.05 -2.98 0.21
N ALA A 34 -1.50 -3.84 -0.70
CA ALA A 34 -2.90 -3.86 -1.13
C ALA A 34 -3.85 -4.24 0.02
N GLY A 35 -3.52 -5.29 0.79
CA GLY A 35 -4.37 -5.74 1.89
C GLY A 35 -4.45 -4.71 3.03
N LEU A 36 -3.32 -4.15 3.43
CA LEU A 36 -3.28 -3.11 4.47
C LEU A 36 -3.98 -1.83 4.03
N SER A 37 -3.77 -1.39 2.78
CA SER A 37 -4.45 -0.20 2.23
C SER A 37 -5.96 -0.40 2.13
N SER A 38 -6.41 -1.62 1.80
CA SER A 38 -7.83 -1.98 1.79
C SER A 38 -8.42 -1.96 3.20
N ALA A 39 -7.74 -2.58 4.17
CA ALA A 39 -8.17 -2.59 5.56
C ALA A 39 -8.27 -1.17 6.14
N LEU A 40 -7.25 -0.37 5.92
CA LEU A 40 -7.22 1.02 6.36
C LEU A 40 -8.33 1.84 5.69
N GLY A 41 -8.49 1.71 4.37
CA GLY A 41 -9.53 2.42 3.64
C GLY A 41 -10.95 2.04 4.06
N LEU A 42 -11.18 0.80 4.47
CA LEU A 42 -12.46 0.36 5.07
C LEU A 42 -12.65 0.99 6.46
N ALA A 43 -11.62 0.96 7.29
CA ALA A 43 -11.68 1.55 8.63
C ALA A 43 -11.92 3.08 8.57
N GLU A 44 -11.26 3.79 7.66
CA GLU A 44 -11.47 5.22 7.42
C GLU A 44 -12.91 5.55 6.98
N ARG A 45 -13.62 4.60 6.40
CA ARG A 45 -15.04 4.69 6.01
C ARG A 45 -16.01 4.18 7.09
N GLY A 46 -15.50 3.86 8.27
CA GLY A 46 -16.30 3.39 9.40
C GLY A 46 -16.75 1.92 9.30
N VAL A 47 -16.17 1.13 8.41
CA VAL A 47 -16.43 -0.31 8.36
C VAL A 47 -15.73 -0.98 9.55
N ALA A 48 -16.53 -1.53 10.46
CA ALA A 48 -16.05 -2.24 11.63
C ALA A 48 -15.84 -3.74 11.34
N ASP A 49 -15.09 -4.39 12.22
CA ASP A 49 -14.83 -5.83 12.21
C ASP A 49 -14.18 -6.31 10.88
N VAL A 50 -13.09 -5.66 10.54
CA VAL A 50 -12.22 -6.03 9.42
C VAL A 50 -11.05 -6.87 9.96
N VAL A 51 -10.83 -8.04 9.38
CA VAL A 51 -9.73 -8.94 9.73
C VAL A 51 -8.78 -9.07 8.55
N VAL A 52 -7.49 -8.94 8.81
CA VAL A 52 -6.43 -9.23 7.84
C VAL A 52 -5.75 -10.53 8.25
N LEU A 53 -5.68 -11.49 7.34
CA LEU A 53 -4.95 -12.75 7.53
C LEU A 53 -3.67 -12.71 6.70
N GLU A 54 -2.53 -12.90 7.35
CA GLU A 54 -1.21 -12.96 6.72
C GLU A 54 -0.55 -14.29 7.06
N ALA A 55 0.00 -14.95 6.05
CA ALA A 55 0.58 -16.28 6.21
C ALA A 55 1.97 -16.27 6.87
N GLN A 56 2.68 -15.17 6.78
CA GLN A 56 4.04 -15.01 7.29
C GLN A 56 4.09 -13.85 8.30
N GLN A 57 4.43 -12.68 7.81
CA GLN A 57 4.44 -11.43 8.57
C GLN A 57 4.04 -10.28 7.65
N VAL A 58 3.50 -9.23 8.22
CA VAL A 58 3.10 -8.04 7.48
C VAL A 58 4.26 -7.51 6.64
N GLY A 59 4.01 -7.32 5.33
CA GLY A 59 5.03 -6.84 4.40
C GLY A 59 6.05 -7.88 3.96
N PHE A 60 5.89 -9.16 4.27
CA PHE A 60 6.88 -10.21 3.95
C PHE A 60 7.17 -10.34 2.46
N GLY A 61 6.17 -10.19 1.60
CA GLY A 61 6.30 -10.34 0.14
C GLY A 61 6.93 -9.12 -0.54
N ALA A 62 6.50 -8.83 -1.76
CA ALA A 62 6.98 -7.71 -2.58
C ALA A 62 6.83 -6.35 -1.89
N SER A 63 5.84 -6.19 -1.02
CA SER A 63 5.59 -4.96 -0.28
C SER A 63 6.73 -4.55 0.68
N GLY A 64 7.50 -5.49 1.19
CA GLY A 64 8.69 -5.21 2.01
C GLY A 64 10.01 -5.50 1.28
N ARG A 65 9.99 -5.57 -0.05
CA ARG A 65 11.17 -5.93 -0.89
C ARG A 65 11.25 -5.09 -2.16
N ASN A 66 10.57 -3.96 -2.19
CA ASN A 66 10.61 -3.00 -3.30
C ASN A 66 11.65 -1.90 -3.03
N GLY A 67 11.81 -0.96 -3.95
CA GLY A 67 12.76 0.14 -3.83
C GLY A 67 12.27 1.31 -2.96
N GLY A 68 11.04 1.27 -2.42
CA GLY A 68 10.47 2.32 -1.58
C GLY A 68 10.10 3.61 -2.33
N PHE A 69 10.16 3.61 -3.66
CA PHE A 69 9.80 4.79 -4.44
C PHE A 69 8.29 4.94 -4.55
N VAL A 70 7.80 6.17 -4.34
CA VAL A 70 6.40 6.54 -4.46
C VAL A 70 6.28 7.69 -5.45
N PHE A 71 5.78 7.40 -6.64
CA PHE A 71 5.50 8.39 -7.69
C PHE A 71 4.30 7.98 -8.53
N GLY A 72 3.69 8.94 -9.21
CA GLY A 72 2.57 8.68 -10.12
C GLY A 72 3.03 8.01 -11.41
N GLY A 73 2.08 7.40 -12.12
CA GLY A 73 2.29 6.74 -13.40
C GLY A 73 2.06 5.22 -13.34
N TYR A 74 2.17 4.61 -14.49
CA TYR A 74 2.05 3.16 -14.69
C TYR A 74 3.36 2.62 -15.28
N SER A 75 3.52 1.30 -15.31
CA SER A 75 4.60 0.63 -16.04
C SER A 75 4.51 0.84 -17.57
N LEU A 76 3.32 1.18 -18.06
CA LEU A 76 3.09 1.61 -19.44
C LEU A 76 3.34 3.11 -19.55
N ASP A 77 4.05 3.53 -20.57
CA ASP A 77 4.36 4.93 -20.76
C ASP A 77 3.12 5.77 -21.14
N CYS A 78 3.20 7.08 -20.95
CA CYS A 78 2.07 7.98 -21.19
C CYS A 78 1.65 8.02 -22.67
N ALA A 79 2.57 7.85 -23.61
CA ALA A 79 2.25 7.84 -25.03
C ALA A 79 1.44 6.59 -25.41
N ASP A 80 1.79 5.44 -24.85
CA ASP A 80 1.06 4.19 -25.07
C ASP A 80 -0.32 4.22 -24.39
N LEU A 81 -0.43 4.82 -23.20
CA LEU A 81 -1.72 5.06 -22.56
C LEU A 81 -2.63 5.93 -23.41
N LEU A 82 -2.12 7.05 -23.92
CA LEU A 82 -2.85 7.95 -24.80
C LEU A 82 -3.31 7.26 -26.08
N LYS A 83 -2.42 6.47 -26.70
CA LYS A 83 -2.72 5.73 -27.93
C LYS A 83 -3.79 4.66 -27.71
N THR A 84 -3.74 3.96 -26.58
CA THR A 84 -4.63 2.81 -26.32
C THR A 84 -6.00 3.25 -25.84
N LEU A 85 -6.08 4.26 -24.99
CA LEU A 85 -7.29 4.65 -24.26
C LEU A 85 -7.89 5.99 -24.72
N GLY A 86 -7.16 6.72 -25.52
CA GLY A 86 -7.50 8.09 -25.87
C GLY A 86 -7.23 9.10 -24.75
N PRO A 87 -7.23 10.41 -25.06
CA PRO A 87 -6.73 11.43 -24.13
C PRO A 87 -7.57 11.61 -22.85
N VAL A 88 -8.88 11.39 -22.93
CA VAL A 88 -9.77 11.56 -21.77
C VAL A 88 -9.48 10.48 -20.74
N ARG A 89 -9.58 9.21 -21.15
CA ARG A 89 -9.36 8.07 -20.24
C ARG A 89 -7.94 7.97 -19.73
N ALA A 90 -6.95 8.27 -20.57
CA ALA A 90 -5.56 8.26 -20.15
C ALA A 90 -5.31 9.31 -19.05
N ARG A 91 -5.91 10.50 -19.16
CA ARG A 91 -5.83 11.54 -18.14
C ARG A 91 -6.52 11.14 -16.84
N GLU A 92 -7.71 10.56 -16.91
CA GLU A 92 -8.43 10.06 -15.73
C GLU A 92 -7.61 8.99 -14.98
N LEU A 93 -7.05 8.03 -15.71
CA LEU A 93 -6.20 7.00 -15.10
C LEU A 93 -4.93 7.59 -14.49
N TYR A 94 -4.29 8.52 -15.18
CA TYR A 94 -3.09 9.16 -14.64
C TYR A 94 -3.40 9.94 -13.35
N ALA A 95 -4.53 10.64 -13.30
CA ALA A 95 -4.98 11.35 -12.11
C ALA A 95 -5.11 10.42 -10.90
N LEU A 96 -5.64 9.19 -11.08
CA LEU A 96 -5.72 8.21 -9.98
C LEU A 96 -4.35 7.88 -9.38
N THR A 97 -3.29 7.92 -10.17
CA THR A 97 -1.94 7.64 -9.64
C THR A 97 -1.38 8.81 -8.84
N THR A 98 -1.66 10.04 -9.23
CA THR A 98 -1.28 11.24 -8.47
C THR A 98 -2.09 11.33 -7.18
N ASP A 99 -3.40 11.08 -7.23
CA ASP A 99 -4.27 11.03 -6.05
C ASP A 99 -3.80 9.95 -5.05
N ALA A 100 -3.31 8.81 -5.54
CA ALA A 100 -2.76 7.75 -4.69
C ALA A 100 -1.47 8.19 -3.97
N VAL A 101 -0.60 8.97 -4.63
CA VAL A 101 0.59 9.54 -4.00
C VAL A 101 0.19 10.53 -2.90
N ASP A 102 -0.75 11.41 -3.17
CA ASP A 102 -1.23 12.39 -2.20
C ASP A 102 -1.93 11.72 -1.00
N LEU A 103 -2.75 10.69 -1.25
CA LEU A 103 -3.35 9.88 -0.18
C LEU A 103 -2.28 9.22 0.70
N MET A 104 -1.18 8.76 0.10
CA MET A 104 -0.09 8.15 0.85
C MET A 104 0.61 9.16 1.75
N ARG A 105 0.89 10.38 1.24
CA ARG A 105 1.44 11.49 2.02
C ARG A 105 0.51 11.87 3.18
N GLU A 106 -0.78 11.99 2.90
CA GLU A 106 -1.80 12.27 3.92
C GLU A 106 -1.78 11.23 5.03
N ARG A 107 -1.78 9.94 4.68
CA ARG A 107 -1.78 8.85 5.65
C ARG A 107 -0.50 8.80 6.48
N ILE A 108 0.67 8.99 5.87
CA ILE A 108 1.94 9.09 6.59
C ILE A 108 1.87 10.20 7.64
N SER A 109 1.42 11.37 7.27
CA SER A 109 1.26 12.51 8.16
C SER A 109 0.20 12.26 9.24
N ARG A 110 -1.00 11.86 8.85
CA ARG A 110 -2.17 11.66 9.73
C ARG A 110 -1.91 10.62 10.80
N TYR A 111 -1.30 9.51 10.41
CA TYR A 111 -1.01 8.40 11.32
C TYR A 111 0.39 8.46 11.91
N ARG A 112 1.17 9.50 11.60
CA ARG A 112 2.54 9.69 12.07
C ARG A 112 3.39 8.45 11.83
N ILE A 113 3.33 7.92 10.59
CA ILE A 113 4.06 6.71 10.23
C ILE A 113 5.55 7.05 10.15
N ASP A 114 6.33 6.43 11.03
CA ASP A 114 7.79 6.53 11.02
C ASP A 114 8.35 5.62 9.93
N CYS A 115 8.70 6.19 8.77
CA CYS A 115 9.09 5.45 7.58
C CYS A 115 10.21 6.14 6.77
N ASP A 116 10.99 7.02 7.41
CA ASP A 116 12.11 7.73 6.78
C ASP A 116 11.73 8.42 5.46
N VAL A 117 10.49 8.95 5.38
CA VAL A 117 9.99 9.57 4.17
C VAL A 117 10.80 10.80 3.79
N THR A 118 11.18 10.88 2.51
CA THR A 118 11.74 12.08 1.90
C THR A 118 10.87 12.52 0.74
N ASP A 119 10.60 13.81 0.61
CA ASP A 119 9.74 14.40 -0.42
C ASP A 119 10.55 15.29 -1.39
N ALA A 120 11.76 14.86 -1.71
CA ALA A 120 12.68 15.57 -2.59
C ALA A 120 12.35 15.42 -4.09
N GLY A 121 11.40 14.57 -4.41
CA GLY A 121 11.06 14.24 -5.79
C GLY A 121 12.01 13.24 -6.45
N VAL A 122 11.74 12.93 -7.71
CA VAL A 122 12.52 12.01 -8.55
C VAL A 122 12.82 12.70 -9.88
N ILE A 123 14.05 12.59 -10.34
CA ILE A 123 14.45 12.97 -11.71
C ILE A 123 14.55 11.66 -12.51
N LEU A 124 13.79 11.55 -13.59
CA LEU A 124 13.78 10.43 -14.52
C LEU A 124 14.44 10.82 -15.82
#